data_fed33a59191216ba71aad0b59ee74b12
#
_entry.id   fed33a59191216ba71aad0b59ee74b12
#
_cell.length_a   1.000
_cell.length_b   1.000
_cell.length_c   1.000
_cell.angle_alpha   90.00
_cell.angle_beta   90.00
_cell.angle_gamma   90.00
#
_symmetry.space_group_name_H-M   'P 1'
#
loop_
_entity.id
_entity.type
_entity.pdbx_description
1 polymer ?
#
loop_
_entity_poly.entity_id
_entity_poly.type
_entity_poly.pdbx_seq_one_letter_code
_entity_poly.pdbx_strand_id
1 'polypeptide(L)'
;MFLFLSKFLPLFLYPVGLIFVLLWGAFFLARKNEEGRRVVLMIVLLLWLFGNSWTSLALSRSLEWKYLPPTETPTAPVMVVLGGGTEPLQYPRSHVELNGAGDRLVQAALLYKAGAAEKIMVSGGGINWMDQREVSIAQEMEDMLVLMGVPREAIIRQDRSANTYEDALYCAEMLEQMGVNEIILVTSALHMPRSVGVFEFQGLIVHPAPTDYKVTTQSWDALFKPSNVESVLFGLIPSAGNLGNLTNAMKEYIGMVVYSLKGWM
;
A
#
# COMPACT_ATOMS: atom_id res chain seq x y z
N MET A 1 12.13 -5.09 -31.39
CA MET A 1 13.49 -4.78 -30.89
C MET A 1 13.64 -3.35 -30.37
N PHE A 2 13.31 -2.30 -31.13
CA PHE A 2 13.42 -0.90 -30.66
C PHE A 2 12.64 -0.64 -29.36
N LEU A 3 11.38 -1.07 -29.27
CA LEU A 3 10.53 -0.86 -28.09
C LEU A 3 11.11 -1.53 -26.84
N PHE A 4 11.66 -2.73 -26.95
CA PHE A 4 12.34 -3.42 -25.85
C PHE A 4 13.57 -2.61 -25.39
N LEU A 5 14.47 -2.28 -26.32
CA LEU A 5 15.70 -1.54 -25.99
C LEU A 5 15.41 -0.17 -25.39
N SER A 6 14.41 0.56 -25.89
CA SER A 6 14.02 1.88 -25.37
C SER A 6 13.51 1.83 -23.92
N LYS A 7 13.04 0.68 -23.43
CA LYS A 7 12.59 0.47 -22.03
C LYS A 7 13.68 -0.17 -21.17
N PHE A 8 14.47 -1.08 -21.73
CA PHE A 8 15.47 -1.85 -21.00
C PHE A 8 16.76 -1.07 -20.73
N LEU A 9 17.31 -0.36 -21.73
CA LEU A 9 18.57 0.37 -21.57
C LEU A 9 18.53 1.47 -20.50
N PRO A 10 17.44 2.27 -20.37
CA PRO A 10 17.37 3.27 -19.31
C PRO A 10 17.47 2.71 -17.88
N LEU A 11 17.12 1.43 -17.66
CA LEU A 11 17.25 0.81 -16.33
C LEU A 11 18.69 0.87 -15.80
N PHE A 12 19.70 0.81 -16.68
CA PHE A 12 21.12 0.91 -16.30
C PHE A 12 21.58 2.36 -16.07
N LEU A 13 20.82 3.35 -16.55
CA LEU A 13 21.08 4.77 -16.36
C LEU A 13 20.34 5.36 -15.15
N TYR A 14 19.25 4.74 -14.72
CA TYR A 14 18.54 5.14 -13.53
C TYR A 14 19.40 4.91 -12.26
N PRO A 15 19.24 5.73 -11.20
CA PRO A 15 20.17 5.73 -10.06
C PRO A 15 20.47 4.34 -9.50
N VAL A 16 19.46 3.51 -9.29
CA VAL A 16 19.63 2.16 -8.71
C VAL A 16 20.38 1.24 -9.67
N GLY A 17 20.01 1.23 -10.96
CA GLY A 17 20.67 0.43 -11.97
C GLY A 17 22.12 0.88 -12.20
N LEU A 18 22.36 2.20 -12.22
CA LEU A 18 23.71 2.76 -12.34
C LEU A 18 24.59 2.37 -11.15
N ILE A 19 24.09 2.51 -9.91
CA ILE A 19 24.81 2.06 -8.71
C ILE A 19 25.14 0.57 -8.81
N PHE A 20 24.20 -0.25 -9.26
CA PHE A 20 24.41 -1.69 -9.44
C PHE A 20 25.54 -1.98 -10.41
N VAL A 21 25.59 -1.29 -11.57
CA VAL A 21 26.67 -1.43 -12.57
C VAL A 21 28.01 -0.96 -12.01
N LEU A 22 28.03 0.19 -11.31
CA LEU A 22 29.25 0.73 -10.71
C LEU A 22 29.82 -0.19 -9.61
N LEU A 23 28.96 -0.82 -8.81
CA LEU A 23 29.38 -1.79 -7.81
C LEU A 23 29.99 -3.05 -8.45
N TRP A 24 29.44 -3.53 -9.57
CA TRP A 24 30.06 -4.60 -10.34
C TRP A 24 31.45 -4.18 -10.88
N GLY A 25 31.55 -2.96 -11.40
CA GLY A 25 32.88 -2.39 -11.81
C GLY A 25 33.85 -2.37 -10.62
N ALA A 26 33.46 -1.87 -9.47
CA ALA A 26 34.26 -1.85 -8.26
C ALA A 26 34.69 -3.25 -7.79
N PHE A 27 33.82 -4.25 -7.89
CA PHE A 27 34.11 -5.65 -7.58
C PHE A 27 35.29 -6.18 -8.47
N PHE A 28 35.28 -5.88 -9.77
CA PHE A 28 36.33 -6.28 -10.66
C PHE A 28 37.63 -5.51 -10.43
N LEU A 29 37.57 -4.23 -10.05
CA LEU A 29 38.74 -3.43 -9.73
C LEU A 29 39.41 -3.82 -8.42
N ALA A 30 38.64 -4.30 -7.45
CA ALA A 30 39.11 -4.73 -6.11
C ALA A 30 39.86 -6.09 -6.12
N ARG A 31 40.39 -6.55 -7.26
CA ARG A 31 40.97 -7.88 -7.41
C ARG A 31 42.12 -8.20 -6.45
N LYS A 32 42.85 -7.18 -5.97
CA LYS A 32 44.02 -7.34 -5.06
C LYS A 32 43.63 -7.24 -3.58
N ASN A 33 42.38 -6.88 -3.25
CA ASN A 33 41.89 -6.75 -1.88
C ASN A 33 40.69 -7.69 -1.69
N GLU A 34 40.95 -8.86 -1.13
CA GLU A 34 39.89 -9.87 -0.93
C GLU A 34 38.76 -9.44 0.02
N GLU A 35 39.11 -8.70 1.07
CA GLU A 35 38.08 -8.22 2.04
C GLU A 35 37.20 -7.16 1.38
N GLY A 36 37.80 -6.18 0.71
CA GLY A 36 37.07 -5.17 -0.06
C GLY A 36 36.18 -5.79 -1.12
N ARG A 37 36.68 -6.82 -1.84
CA ARG A 37 35.91 -7.56 -2.83
C ARG A 37 34.70 -8.28 -2.22
N ARG A 38 34.84 -8.93 -1.05
CA ARG A 38 33.75 -9.59 -0.33
C ARG A 38 32.67 -8.60 0.08
N VAL A 39 33.08 -7.43 0.61
CA VAL A 39 32.13 -6.37 1.00
C VAL A 39 31.35 -5.84 -0.21
N VAL A 40 32.03 -5.55 -1.31
CA VAL A 40 31.35 -5.08 -2.53
C VAL A 40 30.40 -6.14 -3.06
N LEU A 41 30.80 -7.41 -3.10
CA LEU A 41 29.91 -8.50 -3.51
C LEU A 41 28.67 -8.60 -2.63
N MET A 42 28.84 -8.49 -1.32
CA MET A 42 27.71 -8.50 -0.38
C MET A 42 26.73 -7.33 -0.67
N ILE A 43 27.24 -6.13 -0.92
CA ILE A 43 26.40 -4.98 -1.27
C ILE A 43 25.67 -5.20 -2.60
N VAL A 44 26.35 -5.73 -3.60
CA VAL A 44 25.73 -6.08 -4.91
C VAL A 44 24.60 -7.09 -4.71
N LEU A 45 24.85 -8.14 -3.94
CA LEU A 45 23.83 -9.17 -3.68
C LEU A 45 22.63 -8.63 -2.89
N LEU A 46 22.87 -7.79 -1.89
CA LEU A 46 21.78 -7.16 -1.13
C LEU A 46 20.98 -6.19 -2.00
N LEU A 47 21.64 -5.35 -2.79
CA LEU A 47 20.97 -4.45 -3.72
C LEU A 47 20.13 -5.23 -4.74
N TRP A 48 20.68 -6.33 -5.26
CA TRP A 48 19.99 -7.20 -6.18
C TRP A 48 18.80 -7.88 -5.51
N LEU A 49 19.00 -8.48 -4.33
CA LEU A 49 17.95 -9.18 -3.58
C LEU A 49 16.77 -8.26 -3.27
N PHE A 50 17.03 -7.04 -2.81
CA PHE A 50 15.99 -6.10 -2.43
C PHE A 50 15.40 -5.30 -3.60
N GLY A 51 16.16 -5.16 -4.70
CA GLY A 51 15.74 -4.35 -5.84
C GLY A 51 15.14 -5.13 -7.01
N ASN A 52 15.21 -6.47 -7.02
CA ASN A 52 14.68 -7.28 -8.11
C ASN A 52 13.16 -7.49 -7.99
N SER A 53 12.53 -7.81 -9.14
CA SER A 53 11.07 -7.98 -9.19
C SER A 53 10.57 -9.23 -8.46
N TRP A 54 11.33 -10.33 -8.42
CA TRP A 54 10.89 -11.57 -7.77
C TRP A 54 10.67 -11.39 -6.28
N THR A 55 11.68 -10.84 -5.58
CA THR A 55 11.58 -10.62 -4.12
C THR A 55 10.48 -9.62 -3.81
N SER A 56 10.39 -8.53 -4.58
CA SER A 56 9.37 -7.50 -4.40
C SER A 56 7.96 -8.06 -4.58
N LEU A 57 7.69 -8.79 -5.70
CA LEU A 57 6.39 -9.38 -5.95
C LEU A 57 6.05 -10.49 -4.96
N ALA A 58 7.02 -11.35 -4.62
CA ALA A 58 6.77 -12.46 -3.69
C ALA A 58 6.36 -11.96 -2.31
N LEU A 59 7.07 -10.93 -1.78
CA LEU A 59 6.75 -10.37 -0.48
C LEU A 59 5.42 -9.60 -0.50
N SER A 60 5.14 -8.81 -1.54
CA SER A 60 3.87 -8.11 -1.68
C SER A 60 2.70 -9.10 -1.81
N ARG A 61 2.84 -10.14 -2.64
CA ARG A 61 1.81 -11.16 -2.81
C ARG A 61 1.44 -11.86 -1.52
N SER A 62 2.42 -12.17 -0.67
CA SER A 62 2.17 -12.87 0.60
C SER A 62 1.28 -12.09 1.57
N LEU A 63 1.18 -10.76 1.39
CA LEU A 63 0.25 -9.90 2.12
C LEU A 63 -1.05 -9.68 1.34
N GLU A 64 -0.96 -9.21 0.09
CA GLU A 64 -2.12 -8.82 -0.72
C GLU A 64 -3.07 -9.98 -0.98
N TRP A 65 -2.53 -11.19 -1.22
CA TRP A 65 -3.35 -12.36 -1.55
C TRP A 65 -3.90 -13.09 -0.32
N LYS A 66 -3.64 -12.59 0.88
CA LYS A 66 -4.28 -13.08 2.10
C LYS A 66 -5.77 -12.73 2.12
N TYR A 67 -6.13 -11.60 1.52
CA TYR A 67 -7.50 -11.15 1.30
C TYR A 67 -7.68 -10.81 -0.17
N LEU A 68 -8.37 -11.68 -0.92
CA LEU A 68 -8.72 -11.44 -2.31
C LEU A 68 -10.04 -10.66 -2.40
N PRO A 69 -10.35 -10.02 -3.55
CA PRO A 69 -11.65 -9.40 -3.74
C PRO A 69 -12.75 -10.41 -3.46
N PRO A 70 -13.76 -10.05 -2.66
CA PRO A 70 -14.87 -10.94 -2.37
C PRO A 70 -15.64 -11.29 -3.65
N THR A 71 -16.09 -12.54 -3.77
CA THR A 71 -16.89 -13.03 -4.92
C THR A 71 -18.27 -12.42 -4.97
N GLU A 72 -18.82 -12.08 -3.81
CA GLU A 72 -20.09 -11.39 -3.65
C GLU A 72 -19.84 -10.05 -2.95
N THR A 73 -20.63 -9.05 -3.30
CA THR A 73 -20.54 -7.73 -2.65
C THR A 73 -20.87 -7.87 -1.16
N PRO A 74 -19.91 -7.61 -0.24
CA PRO A 74 -20.21 -7.68 1.18
C PRO A 74 -21.21 -6.59 1.56
N THR A 75 -22.04 -6.85 2.56
CA THR A 75 -23.00 -5.89 3.10
C THR A 75 -22.80 -5.71 4.60
N ALA A 76 -22.84 -4.47 5.09
CA ALA A 76 -22.83 -4.15 6.50
C ALA A 76 -23.48 -2.77 6.72
N PRO A 77 -23.92 -2.43 7.94
CA PRO A 77 -24.53 -1.11 8.21
C PRO A 77 -23.57 0.05 7.90
N VAL A 78 -22.27 -0.11 8.18
CA VAL A 78 -21.25 0.91 8.00
C VAL A 78 -20.04 0.33 7.25
N MET A 79 -19.54 1.12 6.30
CA MET A 79 -18.25 0.88 5.64
C MET A 79 -17.19 1.80 6.24
N VAL A 80 -16.09 1.26 6.72
CA VAL A 80 -14.94 2.03 7.23
C VAL A 80 -13.87 2.09 6.15
N VAL A 81 -13.43 3.31 5.80
CA VAL A 81 -12.38 3.57 4.80
C VAL A 81 -11.18 4.18 5.51
N LEU A 82 -10.04 3.49 5.44
CA LEU A 82 -8.80 3.97 6.08
C LEU A 82 -8.08 5.03 5.25
N GLY A 83 -7.53 6.01 5.95
CA GLY A 83 -6.81 7.15 5.40
C GLY A 83 -5.56 6.82 4.59
N GLY A 84 -4.98 7.86 3.98
CA GLY A 84 -3.73 7.80 3.21
C GLY A 84 -3.93 7.76 1.69
N GLY A 85 -5.14 7.95 1.18
CA GLY A 85 -5.44 7.99 -0.26
C GLY A 85 -5.40 9.39 -0.90
N THR A 86 -5.14 10.44 -0.10
CA THR A 86 -5.21 11.84 -0.55
C THR A 86 -3.89 12.57 -0.36
N GLU A 87 -3.64 13.55 -1.25
CA GLU A 87 -2.64 14.59 -1.11
C GLU A 87 -3.34 15.91 -0.77
N PRO A 88 -2.83 16.68 0.22
CA PRO A 88 -3.52 17.87 0.72
C PRO A 88 -3.61 18.98 -0.33
N LEU A 89 -4.63 19.83 -0.18
CA LEU A 89 -4.73 21.10 -0.89
C LEU A 89 -3.63 22.04 -0.39
N GLN A 90 -2.50 22.05 -1.07
CA GLN A 90 -1.34 22.92 -0.80
C GLN A 90 -0.77 23.41 -2.13
N TYR A 91 -0.42 24.72 -2.20
CA TYR A 91 0.15 25.28 -3.42
C TYR A 91 1.34 24.44 -3.93
N PRO A 92 1.42 24.08 -5.22
CA PRO A 92 0.61 24.55 -6.35
C PRO A 92 -0.68 23.74 -6.64
N ARG A 93 -1.07 22.77 -5.81
CA ARG A 93 -2.31 22.03 -6.01
C ARG A 93 -3.52 22.94 -5.84
N SER A 94 -4.46 22.90 -6.78
CA SER A 94 -5.69 23.71 -6.77
C SER A 94 -6.87 23.00 -6.08
N HIS A 95 -6.72 21.71 -5.77
CA HIS A 95 -7.71 20.86 -5.09
C HIS A 95 -6.99 19.70 -4.40
N VAL A 96 -7.71 18.95 -3.59
CA VAL A 96 -7.24 17.67 -3.04
C VAL A 96 -7.02 16.69 -4.19
N GLU A 97 -5.85 16.06 -4.25
CA GLU A 97 -5.51 15.08 -5.28
C GLU A 97 -5.48 13.66 -4.69
N LEU A 98 -5.74 12.66 -5.52
CA LEU A 98 -5.58 11.25 -5.13
C LEU A 98 -4.13 10.82 -5.35
N ASN A 99 -3.56 10.14 -4.37
CA ASN A 99 -2.24 9.50 -4.51
C ASN A 99 -2.37 8.02 -4.93
N GLY A 100 -1.26 7.27 -4.88
CA GLY A 100 -1.24 5.86 -5.28
C GLY A 100 -2.15 4.91 -4.47
N ALA A 101 -2.76 5.37 -3.37
CA ALA A 101 -3.72 4.62 -2.57
C ALA A 101 -5.15 5.19 -2.67
N GLY A 102 -5.41 6.11 -3.61
CA GLY A 102 -6.71 6.75 -3.85
C GLY A 102 -7.81 5.78 -4.30
N ASP A 103 -7.43 4.61 -4.79
CA ASP A 103 -8.36 3.52 -5.15
C ASP A 103 -9.32 3.14 -4.01
N ARG A 104 -8.95 3.39 -2.74
CA ARG A 104 -9.81 3.19 -1.57
C ARG A 104 -11.09 4.01 -1.66
N LEU A 105 -10.99 5.26 -2.08
CA LEU A 105 -12.14 6.16 -2.21
C LEU A 105 -13.01 5.77 -3.40
N VAL A 106 -12.40 5.37 -4.51
CA VAL A 106 -13.11 4.85 -5.67
C VAL A 106 -13.87 3.58 -5.31
N GLN A 107 -13.22 2.64 -4.62
CA GLN A 107 -13.84 1.39 -4.17
C GLN A 107 -15.01 1.67 -3.20
N ALA A 108 -14.81 2.57 -2.24
CA ALA A 108 -15.84 2.96 -1.29
C ALA A 108 -17.07 3.58 -2.01
N ALA A 109 -16.86 4.48 -2.95
CA ALA A 109 -17.93 5.07 -3.73
C ALA A 109 -18.68 4.04 -4.60
N LEU A 110 -17.98 3.06 -5.17
CA LEU A 110 -18.58 1.96 -5.94
C LEU A 110 -19.44 1.06 -5.04
N LEU A 111 -18.91 0.64 -3.89
CA LEU A 111 -19.63 -0.18 -2.92
C LEU A 111 -20.86 0.54 -2.36
N TYR A 112 -20.73 1.83 -2.04
CA TYR A 112 -21.86 2.63 -1.59
C TYR A 112 -22.99 2.70 -2.63
N LYS A 113 -22.64 2.98 -3.89
CA LYS A 113 -23.60 3.01 -5.01
C LYS A 113 -24.23 1.65 -5.29
N ALA A 114 -23.56 0.56 -4.96
CA ALA A 114 -24.10 -0.79 -5.03
C ALA A 114 -25.00 -1.16 -3.83
N GLY A 115 -25.16 -0.25 -2.86
CA GLY A 115 -25.99 -0.50 -1.65
C GLY A 115 -25.31 -1.40 -0.62
N ALA A 116 -23.98 -1.53 -0.65
CA ALA A 116 -23.22 -2.38 0.27
C ALA A 116 -23.27 -1.89 1.73
N ALA A 117 -23.40 -0.58 1.93
CA ALA A 117 -23.53 0.04 3.25
C ALA A 117 -24.40 1.30 3.18
N GLU A 118 -25.07 1.61 4.30
CA GLU A 118 -25.88 2.84 4.41
C GLU A 118 -25.02 4.08 4.72
N LYS A 119 -23.90 3.88 5.42
CA LYS A 119 -22.97 4.94 5.83
C LYS A 119 -21.54 4.57 5.47
N ILE A 120 -20.74 5.61 5.21
CA ILE A 120 -19.28 5.49 5.04
C ILE A 120 -18.61 6.24 6.19
N MET A 121 -17.81 5.57 7.00
CA MET A 121 -16.95 6.19 7.99
C MET A 121 -15.54 6.32 7.40
N VAL A 122 -15.07 7.54 7.21
CA VAL A 122 -13.70 7.84 6.77
C VAL A 122 -12.82 8.08 8.00
N SER A 123 -11.67 7.38 8.09
CA SER A 123 -10.80 7.43 9.26
C SER A 123 -9.41 7.91 8.89
N GLY A 124 -8.93 8.96 9.56
CA GLY A 124 -7.59 9.49 9.39
C GLY A 124 -7.48 10.93 9.90
N GLY A 125 -6.74 11.15 10.98
CA GLY A 125 -6.49 12.49 11.53
C GLY A 125 -5.34 13.18 10.82
N GLY A 126 -4.14 12.70 11.05
CA GLY A 126 -2.89 13.27 10.54
C GLY A 126 -1.85 13.43 11.65
N ILE A 127 -0.61 13.60 11.24
CA ILE A 127 0.52 13.81 12.16
C ILE A 127 1.03 15.23 11.95
N ASN A 128 0.62 16.15 12.80
CA ASN A 128 0.86 17.61 12.66
C ASN A 128 2.32 18.02 12.35
N TRP A 129 3.30 17.32 12.93
CA TRP A 129 4.72 17.61 12.69
C TRP A 129 5.24 17.03 11.36
N MET A 130 4.50 16.13 10.73
CA MET A 130 4.90 15.43 9.50
C MET A 130 4.17 15.97 8.26
N ASP A 131 2.89 16.29 8.38
CA ASP A 131 2.03 16.49 7.22
C ASP A 131 1.72 17.96 6.91
N GLN A 132 1.84 18.88 7.88
CA GLN A 132 1.49 20.32 7.73
C GLN A 132 0.14 20.55 7.01
N ARG A 133 -0.84 19.66 7.25
CA ARG A 133 -2.18 19.74 6.63
C ARG A 133 -3.03 20.78 7.35
N GLU A 134 -3.79 21.57 6.60
CA GLU A 134 -4.77 22.51 7.17
C GLU A 134 -6.03 21.80 7.66
N VAL A 135 -6.36 20.64 7.06
CA VAL A 135 -7.52 19.83 7.40
C VAL A 135 -7.11 18.36 7.61
N SER A 136 -7.93 17.58 8.29
CA SER A 136 -7.67 16.17 8.52
C SER A 136 -7.73 15.36 7.22
N ILE A 137 -7.06 14.19 7.19
CA ILE A 137 -7.17 13.25 6.08
C ILE A 137 -8.63 12.82 5.89
N ALA A 138 -9.38 12.61 6.97
CA ALA A 138 -10.80 12.27 6.90
C ALA A 138 -11.65 13.36 6.24
N GLN A 139 -11.33 14.64 6.46
CA GLN A 139 -12.00 15.74 5.77
C GLN A 139 -11.72 15.71 4.25
N GLU A 140 -10.47 15.52 3.86
CA GLU A 140 -10.10 15.42 2.44
C GLU A 140 -10.80 14.23 1.75
N MET A 141 -10.89 13.09 2.46
CA MET A 141 -11.59 11.90 1.96
C MET A 141 -13.11 12.15 1.81
N GLU A 142 -13.73 12.84 2.77
CA GLU A 142 -15.13 13.25 2.68
C GLU A 142 -15.36 14.10 1.42
N ASP A 143 -14.54 15.14 1.22
CA ASP A 143 -14.68 16.03 0.07
C ASP A 143 -14.54 15.29 -1.27
N MET A 144 -13.62 14.34 -1.34
CA MET A 144 -13.45 13.47 -2.53
C MET A 144 -14.64 12.52 -2.74
N LEU A 145 -15.17 11.92 -1.69
CA LEU A 145 -16.37 11.06 -1.79
C LEU A 145 -17.61 11.85 -2.22
N VAL A 146 -17.78 13.07 -1.70
CA VAL A 146 -18.84 13.98 -2.16
C VAL A 146 -18.69 14.31 -3.63
N LEU A 147 -17.47 14.62 -4.09
CA LEU A 147 -17.17 14.82 -5.52
C LEU A 147 -17.52 13.58 -6.37
N MET A 148 -17.34 12.38 -5.81
CA MET A 148 -17.71 11.10 -6.46
C MET A 148 -19.22 10.82 -6.40
N GLY A 149 -20.03 11.70 -5.78
CA GLY A 149 -21.48 11.61 -5.73
C GLY A 149 -22.03 10.83 -4.54
N VAL A 150 -21.24 10.68 -3.47
CA VAL A 150 -21.73 10.18 -2.19
C VAL A 150 -22.37 11.34 -1.40
N PRO A 151 -23.61 11.24 -0.92
CA PRO A 151 -24.22 12.29 -0.13
C PRO A 151 -23.43 12.57 1.15
N ARG A 152 -23.22 13.84 1.49
CA ARG A 152 -22.44 14.23 2.69
C ARG A 152 -23.04 13.66 3.98
N GLU A 153 -24.35 13.58 4.07
CA GLU A 153 -25.07 13.00 5.20
C GLU A 153 -24.87 11.49 5.38
N ALA A 154 -24.38 10.81 4.36
CA ALA A 154 -23.98 9.40 4.42
C ALA A 154 -22.55 9.21 4.95
N ILE A 155 -21.76 10.29 5.08
CA ILE A 155 -20.35 10.21 5.45
C ILE A 155 -20.17 10.60 6.92
N ILE A 156 -19.41 9.79 7.65
CA ILE A 156 -19.06 10.00 9.07
C ILE A 156 -17.54 10.20 9.12
N ARG A 157 -17.05 11.24 9.79
CA ARG A 157 -15.62 11.48 9.95
C ARG A 157 -15.09 11.02 11.30
N GLN A 158 -14.02 10.26 11.28
CA GLN A 158 -13.11 10.01 12.40
C GLN A 158 -11.77 10.67 12.06
N ASP A 159 -11.42 11.78 12.70
CA ASP A 159 -10.30 12.65 12.37
C ASP A 159 -9.27 12.81 13.51
N ARG A 160 -9.31 11.94 14.52
CA ARG A 160 -8.44 12.01 15.70
C ARG A 160 -7.20 11.11 15.62
N SER A 161 -7.23 10.08 14.77
CA SER A 161 -6.21 9.03 14.73
C SER A 161 -4.90 9.48 14.10
N ALA A 162 -3.79 9.00 14.64
CA ALA A 162 -2.45 9.20 14.09
C ALA A 162 -1.78 7.88 13.61
N ASN A 163 -2.43 6.74 13.80
CA ASN A 163 -1.96 5.41 13.41
C ASN A 163 -3.12 4.42 13.31
N THR A 164 -2.89 3.24 12.71
CA THR A 164 -3.96 2.26 12.44
C THR A 164 -4.61 1.67 13.69
N TYR A 165 -3.90 1.59 14.81
CA TYR A 165 -4.51 1.18 16.07
C TYR A 165 -5.52 2.21 16.56
N GLU A 166 -5.17 3.49 16.51
CA GLU A 166 -6.09 4.59 16.85
C GLU A 166 -7.25 4.71 15.86
N ASP A 167 -7.01 4.42 14.55
CA ASP A 167 -8.09 4.30 13.57
C ASP A 167 -9.13 3.28 14.05
N ALA A 168 -8.70 2.07 14.39
CA ALA A 168 -9.61 1.01 14.84
C ALA A 168 -10.28 1.35 16.17
N LEU A 169 -9.53 1.86 17.15
CA LEU A 169 -10.04 2.22 18.47
C LEU A 169 -11.13 3.28 18.37
N TYR A 170 -10.84 4.40 17.70
CA TYR A 170 -11.81 5.52 17.62
C TYR A 170 -12.97 5.22 16.69
N CYS A 171 -12.77 4.43 15.62
CA CYS A 171 -13.89 3.92 14.83
C CYS A 171 -14.81 3.01 15.67
N ALA A 172 -14.23 2.08 16.45
CA ALA A 172 -15.00 1.18 17.30
C ALA A 172 -15.83 1.94 18.36
N GLU A 173 -15.23 2.96 19.02
CA GLU A 173 -15.96 3.84 19.96
C GLU A 173 -17.17 4.51 19.31
N MET A 174 -17.03 5.01 18.07
CA MET A 174 -18.14 5.66 17.36
C MET A 174 -19.18 4.66 16.88
N LEU A 175 -18.75 3.49 16.42
CA LEU A 175 -19.63 2.41 15.95
C LEU A 175 -20.44 1.81 17.11
N GLU A 176 -19.85 1.66 18.29
CA GLU A 176 -20.54 1.22 19.51
C GLU A 176 -21.68 2.16 19.88
N GLN A 177 -21.46 3.50 19.81
CA GLN A 177 -22.51 4.50 20.05
C GLN A 177 -23.66 4.42 19.04
N MET A 178 -23.39 3.89 17.84
CA MET A 178 -24.37 3.64 16.79
C MET A 178 -25.03 2.26 16.88
N GLY A 179 -24.59 1.39 17.82
CA GLY A 179 -25.06 0.02 17.94
C GLY A 179 -24.60 -0.89 16.81
N VAL A 180 -23.46 -0.56 16.17
CA VAL A 180 -22.88 -1.29 15.01
C VAL A 180 -21.64 -2.04 15.44
N ASN A 181 -21.61 -3.34 15.18
CA ASN A 181 -20.45 -4.21 15.45
C ASN A 181 -19.93 -4.95 14.20
N GLU A 182 -20.54 -4.72 13.06
CA GLU A 182 -20.22 -5.36 11.77
C GLU A 182 -19.94 -4.29 10.72
N ILE A 183 -18.79 -4.39 10.04
CA ILE A 183 -18.32 -3.39 9.11
C ILE A 183 -17.77 -3.99 7.82
N ILE A 184 -17.86 -3.23 6.72
CA ILE A 184 -16.98 -3.41 5.57
C ILE A 184 -15.73 -2.58 5.79
N LEU A 185 -14.55 -3.17 5.69
CA LEU A 185 -13.28 -2.45 5.83
C LEU A 185 -12.62 -2.27 4.45
N VAL A 186 -12.42 -1.03 4.04
CA VAL A 186 -11.79 -0.67 2.77
C VAL A 186 -10.41 -0.07 3.01
N THR A 187 -9.39 -0.72 2.45
CA THR A 187 -8.00 -0.23 2.45
C THR A 187 -7.22 -0.94 1.34
N SER A 188 -5.95 -0.54 1.10
CA SER A 188 -5.09 -1.23 0.12
C SER A 188 -4.85 -2.69 0.52
N ALA A 189 -4.81 -3.59 -0.45
CA ALA A 189 -4.63 -5.02 -0.24
C ALA A 189 -3.38 -5.35 0.59
N LEU A 190 -2.29 -4.62 0.35
CA LEU A 190 -1.04 -4.75 1.12
C LEU A 190 -1.24 -4.46 2.61
N HIS A 191 -2.08 -3.48 2.95
CA HIS A 191 -2.36 -3.01 4.30
C HIS A 191 -3.46 -3.82 5.00
N MET A 192 -4.30 -4.52 4.25
CA MET A 192 -5.49 -5.23 4.75
C MET A 192 -5.19 -6.21 5.88
N PRO A 193 -4.14 -7.06 5.84
CA PRO A 193 -3.88 -8.03 6.91
C PRO A 193 -3.69 -7.38 8.30
N ARG A 194 -2.94 -6.27 8.37
CA ARG A 194 -2.73 -5.55 9.63
C ARG A 194 -3.99 -4.82 10.08
N SER A 195 -4.71 -4.25 9.14
CA SER A 195 -5.95 -3.51 9.44
C SER A 195 -7.03 -4.44 9.99
N VAL A 196 -7.28 -5.59 9.36
CA VAL A 196 -8.25 -6.58 9.85
C VAL A 196 -7.91 -6.99 11.27
N GLY A 197 -6.65 -7.40 11.55
CA GLY A 197 -6.25 -7.84 12.88
C GLY A 197 -6.51 -6.78 13.97
N VAL A 198 -6.28 -5.49 13.67
CA VAL A 198 -6.49 -4.41 14.64
C VAL A 198 -7.97 -4.11 14.85
N PHE A 199 -8.80 -4.16 13.80
CA PHE A 199 -10.24 -3.93 13.92
C PHE A 199 -10.95 -5.10 14.61
N GLU A 200 -10.58 -6.34 14.31
CA GLU A 200 -11.09 -7.52 15.02
C GLU A 200 -10.69 -7.53 16.49
N PHE A 201 -9.50 -7.03 16.83
CA PHE A 201 -9.06 -6.86 18.22
C PHE A 201 -9.96 -5.89 19.01
N GLN A 202 -10.59 -4.90 18.35
CA GLN A 202 -11.59 -4.03 18.95
C GLN A 202 -12.98 -4.69 19.08
N GLY A 203 -13.14 -5.96 18.72
CA GLY A 203 -14.39 -6.71 18.81
C GLY A 203 -15.34 -6.54 17.62
N LEU A 204 -14.88 -5.96 16.52
CA LEU A 204 -15.68 -5.77 15.31
C LEU A 204 -15.66 -7.01 14.42
N ILE A 205 -16.77 -7.32 13.79
CA ILE A 205 -16.86 -8.28 12.68
C ILE A 205 -16.48 -7.56 11.40
N VAL A 206 -15.40 -8.00 10.76
CA VAL A 206 -14.80 -7.29 9.61
C VAL A 206 -15.03 -8.06 8.32
N HIS A 207 -15.65 -7.41 7.33
CA HIS A 207 -15.73 -7.86 5.93
C HIS A 207 -14.68 -7.11 5.11
N PRO A 208 -13.54 -7.74 4.75
CA PRO A 208 -12.50 -7.08 3.99
C PRO A 208 -12.95 -6.76 2.56
N ALA A 209 -12.76 -5.52 2.13
CA ALA A 209 -12.94 -5.08 0.75
C ALA A 209 -11.65 -4.40 0.26
N PRO A 210 -10.59 -5.19 0.01
CA PRO A 210 -9.29 -4.69 -0.40
C PRO A 210 -9.30 -4.12 -1.81
N THR A 211 -8.42 -3.14 -2.03
CA THR A 211 -8.17 -2.52 -3.34
C THR A 211 -6.67 -2.29 -3.54
N ASP A 212 -6.25 -1.66 -4.65
CA ASP A 212 -4.86 -1.27 -4.90
C ASP A 212 -3.88 -2.47 -4.89
N TYR A 213 -4.25 -3.56 -5.55
CA TYR A 213 -3.37 -4.72 -5.72
C TYR A 213 -2.20 -4.39 -6.65
N LYS A 214 -0.98 -4.54 -6.16
CA LYS A 214 0.26 -4.43 -6.95
C LYS A 214 0.58 -5.73 -7.68
N VAL A 215 0.16 -6.87 -7.11
CA VAL A 215 0.45 -8.20 -7.65
C VAL A 215 -0.79 -8.81 -8.24
N THR A 216 -0.87 -8.80 -9.58
CA THR A 216 -1.91 -9.50 -10.35
C THR A 216 -1.43 -10.89 -10.75
N THR A 217 -2.37 -11.77 -11.14
CA THR A 217 -2.03 -13.08 -11.72
C THR A 217 -1.09 -12.92 -12.92
N GLN A 218 -1.33 -11.93 -13.77
CA GLN A 218 -0.52 -11.68 -14.96
C GLN A 218 0.91 -11.26 -14.60
N SER A 219 1.08 -10.32 -13.64
CA SER A 219 2.41 -9.87 -13.21
C SER A 219 3.19 -10.99 -12.53
N TRP A 220 2.51 -11.85 -11.78
CA TRP A 220 3.09 -13.03 -11.16
C TRP A 220 3.54 -14.06 -12.21
N ASP A 221 2.66 -14.46 -13.11
CA ASP A 221 2.96 -15.45 -14.11
C ASP A 221 4.03 -14.98 -15.10
N ALA A 222 4.10 -13.69 -15.42
CA ALA A 222 5.15 -13.11 -16.24
C ALA A 222 6.58 -13.32 -15.68
N LEU A 223 6.72 -13.40 -14.35
CA LEU A 223 8.02 -13.60 -13.70
C LEU A 223 8.29 -15.05 -13.27
N PHE A 224 7.27 -15.76 -12.79
CA PHE A 224 7.43 -17.10 -12.21
C PHE A 224 7.09 -18.22 -13.20
N LYS A 225 6.42 -17.90 -14.31
CA LYS A 225 6.12 -18.77 -15.45
C LYS A 225 6.37 -18.01 -16.75
N PRO A 226 7.59 -17.53 -16.98
CA PRO A 226 7.86 -16.61 -18.09
C PRO A 226 7.58 -17.26 -19.44
N SER A 227 6.80 -16.58 -20.28
CA SER A 227 6.55 -16.95 -21.68
C SER A 227 7.60 -16.37 -22.64
N ASN A 228 8.40 -15.41 -22.18
CA ASN A 228 9.43 -14.73 -22.97
C ASN A 228 10.62 -14.33 -22.11
N VAL A 229 11.78 -14.16 -22.77
CA VAL A 229 13.06 -13.82 -22.11
C VAL A 229 13.08 -12.37 -21.64
N GLU A 230 12.35 -11.50 -22.31
CA GLU A 230 12.28 -10.07 -21.99
C GLU A 230 11.76 -9.83 -20.57
N SER A 231 10.71 -10.52 -20.16
CA SER A 231 10.16 -10.42 -18.79
C SER A 231 11.21 -10.81 -17.74
N VAL A 232 11.97 -11.86 -18.00
CA VAL A 232 13.06 -12.31 -17.10
C VAL A 232 14.14 -11.25 -16.99
N LEU A 233 14.59 -10.70 -18.11
CA LEU A 233 15.65 -9.67 -18.15
C LEU A 233 15.22 -8.40 -17.40
N PHE A 234 13.97 -7.94 -17.60
CA PHE A 234 13.43 -6.80 -16.84
C PHE A 234 13.38 -7.09 -15.34
N GLY A 235 12.97 -8.30 -14.96
CA GLY A 235 12.89 -8.72 -13.56
C GLY A 235 14.24 -8.76 -12.83
N LEU A 236 15.34 -9.05 -13.56
CA LEU A 236 16.69 -9.18 -13.00
C LEU A 236 17.30 -7.84 -12.54
N ILE A 237 16.95 -6.74 -13.20
CA ILE A 237 17.58 -5.45 -12.94
C ILE A 237 16.97 -4.77 -11.73
N PRO A 238 17.76 -4.42 -10.70
CA PRO A 238 17.27 -3.67 -9.55
C PRO A 238 16.68 -2.33 -9.95
N SER A 239 15.54 -1.99 -9.37
CA SER A 239 14.85 -0.73 -9.64
C SER A 239 14.36 -0.06 -8.35
N ALA A 240 14.20 1.27 -8.39
CA ALA A 240 13.66 2.04 -7.28
C ALA A 240 12.20 1.65 -6.96
N GLY A 241 11.41 1.31 -7.98
CA GLY A 241 10.04 0.85 -7.81
C GLY A 241 9.96 -0.46 -7.01
N ASN A 242 10.81 -1.43 -7.34
CA ASN A 242 10.88 -2.69 -6.60
C ASN A 242 11.36 -2.51 -5.16
N LEU A 243 12.38 -1.65 -4.93
CA LEU A 243 12.82 -1.28 -3.58
C LEU A 243 11.70 -0.61 -2.78
N GLY A 244 10.94 0.30 -3.40
CA GLY A 244 9.80 0.96 -2.78
C GLY A 244 8.69 -0.03 -2.39
N ASN A 245 8.29 -0.91 -3.32
CA ASN A 245 7.28 -1.94 -3.06
C ASN A 245 7.72 -2.91 -1.96
N LEU A 246 8.97 -3.38 -2.01
CA LEU A 246 9.55 -4.23 -0.97
C LEU A 246 9.55 -3.53 0.39
N THR A 247 9.98 -2.25 0.44
CA THR A 247 9.98 -1.44 1.66
C THR A 247 8.57 -1.32 2.26
N ASN A 248 7.57 -1.09 1.42
CA ASN A 248 6.17 -1.00 1.87
C ASN A 248 5.68 -2.34 2.43
N ALA A 249 5.99 -3.46 1.78
CA ALA A 249 5.64 -4.78 2.29
C ALA A 249 6.36 -5.08 3.63
N MET A 250 7.66 -4.75 3.75
CA MET A 250 8.41 -4.90 5.01
C MET A 250 7.82 -4.04 6.14
N LYS A 251 7.40 -2.80 5.85
CA LYS A 251 6.71 -1.94 6.84
C LYS A 251 5.46 -2.61 7.42
N GLU A 252 4.67 -3.29 6.58
CA GLU A 252 3.48 -4.00 7.04
C GLU A 252 3.84 -5.18 7.94
N TYR A 253 4.84 -6.00 7.57
CA TYR A 253 5.32 -7.09 8.43
C TYR A 253 5.86 -6.59 9.77
N ILE A 254 6.69 -5.55 9.74
CA ILE A 254 7.22 -4.92 10.98
C ILE A 254 6.06 -4.35 11.81
N GLY A 255 5.10 -3.69 11.16
CA GLY A 255 3.90 -3.15 11.81
C GLY A 255 3.09 -4.24 12.52
N MET A 256 2.83 -5.38 11.85
CA MET A 256 2.15 -6.52 12.46
C MET A 256 2.91 -7.07 13.68
N VAL A 257 4.22 -7.27 13.57
CA VAL A 257 5.05 -7.73 14.70
C VAL A 257 4.98 -6.75 15.87
N VAL A 258 5.15 -5.45 15.63
CA VAL A 258 5.08 -4.42 16.67
C VAL A 258 3.71 -4.40 17.34
N TYR A 259 2.63 -4.49 16.55
CA TYR A 259 1.26 -4.45 17.08
C TYR A 259 0.92 -5.72 17.87
N SER A 260 1.38 -6.90 17.42
CA SER A 260 1.25 -8.14 18.18
C SER A 260 2.02 -8.08 19.51
N LEU A 261 3.25 -7.54 19.53
CA LEU A 261 4.04 -7.36 20.75
C LEU A 261 3.40 -6.38 21.74
N LYS A 262 2.62 -5.41 21.23
CA LYS A 262 1.87 -4.47 22.06
C LYS A 262 0.50 -5.00 22.51
N GLY A 263 0.08 -6.18 22.02
CA GLY A 263 -1.24 -6.71 22.29
C GLY A 263 -2.36 -5.88 21.64
N TRP A 264 -2.14 -5.40 20.43
CA TRP A 264 -3.10 -4.58 19.66
C TRP A 264 -3.76 -5.34 18.51
N MET A 265 -3.36 -6.59 18.31
CA MET A 265 -3.92 -7.51 17.31
C MET A 265 -3.63 -8.96 17.68
#